data_8af93d8f48f613471c7cabd8ca3db986
#
_entry.id   8af93d8f48f613471c7cabd8ca3db986
#
_cell.length_a   1.000
_cell.length_b   1.000
_cell.length_c   1.000
_cell.angle_alpha   90.00
_cell.angle_beta   90.00
_cell.angle_gamma   90.00
#
_symmetry.space_group_name_H-M   'P 1'
#
loop_
_entity.id
_entity.type
_entity.pdbx_description
1 polymer ?
#
loop_
_entity_poly.entity_id
_entity_poly.type
_entity_poly.pdbx_seq_one_letter_code
_entity_poly.pdbx_strand_id
1 'polypeptide(L)'
;VSMMKEGDVLVLISITGRTTEIVETAKIAKKNGVKTIALTSEDSPLARLSNVVLHIHTHLENNLHIPMTSRLAHLAIIDILSATVQARFGKVFDSRKDEVIKNIEKTRV
;
A
#
# COMPACT_ATOMS: atom_id res chain seq x y z
N VAL A 1 12.49 -1.27 -3.87
CA VAL A 1 12.77 -0.42 -2.68
C VAL A 1 14.16 0.20 -2.74
N SER A 2 15.13 -0.53 -3.26
CA SER A 2 16.50 0.00 -3.40
C SER A 2 16.60 1.23 -4.32
N MET A 3 15.64 1.41 -5.21
CA MET A 3 15.58 2.56 -6.12
C MET A 3 14.67 3.69 -5.61
N MET A 4 14.04 3.49 -4.48
CA MET A 4 13.17 4.50 -3.88
C MET A 4 14.00 5.54 -3.13
N LYS A 5 13.54 6.76 -3.17
CA LYS A 5 14.23 7.91 -2.59
C LYS A 5 13.24 8.78 -1.82
N GLU A 6 13.77 9.74 -1.09
CA GLU A 6 12.97 10.75 -0.41
C GLU A 6 11.96 11.38 -1.37
N GLY A 7 10.72 11.50 -0.94
CA GLY A 7 9.60 11.95 -1.75
C GLY A 7 8.75 10.84 -2.32
N ASP A 8 9.25 9.62 -2.37
CA ASP A 8 8.46 8.46 -2.76
C ASP A 8 7.60 7.96 -1.58
N VAL A 9 6.53 7.27 -1.92
CA VAL A 9 5.62 6.67 -0.93
C VAL A 9 5.50 5.19 -1.22
N LEU A 10 5.63 4.38 -0.20
CA LEU A 10 5.50 2.93 -0.29
C LEU A 10 4.26 2.48 0.47
N VAL A 11 3.41 1.71 -0.19
CA VAL A 11 2.24 1.09 0.43
C VAL A 11 2.56 -0.38 0.71
N LEU A 12 2.46 -0.78 1.96
CA LEU A 12 2.73 -2.13 2.39
C LEU A 12 1.46 -2.76 2.96
N ILE A 13 1.17 -3.96 2.52
CA ILE A 13 -0.02 -4.69 2.94
C ILE A 13 0.40 -5.99 3.60
N SER A 14 0.04 -6.16 4.85
CA SER A 14 0.27 -7.39 5.58
C SER A 14 -0.81 -7.57 6.63
N ILE A 15 -1.56 -8.65 6.55
CA ILE A 15 -2.66 -8.91 7.47
C ILE A 15 -2.15 -8.97 8.92
N THR A 16 -1.06 -9.67 9.15
CA THR A 16 -0.49 -9.83 10.50
C THR A 16 0.47 -8.70 10.88
N GLY A 17 1.04 -8.01 9.88
CA GLY A 17 2.10 -7.04 10.10
C GLY A 17 3.40 -7.64 10.62
N ARG A 18 3.55 -8.96 10.50
CA ARG A 18 4.70 -9.73 11.03
C ARG A 18 5.48 -10.46 9.95
N THR A 19 5.10 -10.33 8.71
CA THR A 19 5.80 -10.97 7.60
C THR A 19 7.21 -10.39 7.50
N THR A 20 8.21 -11.23 7.66
CA THR A 20 9.61 -10.83 7.75
C THR A 20 10.05 -9.97 6.56
N GLU A 21 9.73 -10.40 5.37
CA GLU A 21 10.11 -9.68 4.13
C GLU A 21 9.51 -8.27 4.08
N ILE A 22 8.25 -8.13 4.46
CA ILE A 22 7.57 -6.85 4.46
C ILE A 22 8.11 -5.93 5.55
N VAL A 23 8.38 -6.48 6.73
CA VAL A 23 8.97 -5.72 7.84
C VAL A 23 10.37 -5.23 7.46
N GLU A 24 11.18 -6.07 6.85
CA GLU A 24 12.52 -5.68 6.39
C GLU A 24 12.45 -4.61 5.29
N THR A 25 11.49 -4.72 4.39
CA THR A 25 11.24 -3.70 3.36
C THR A 25 10.89 -2.36 4.00
N ALA A 26 10.05 -2.37 5.03
CA ALA A 26 9.69 -1.16 5.76
C ALA A 26 10.90 -0.51 6.44
N LYS A 27 11.79 -1.32 7.00
CA LYS A 27 13.04 -0.81 7.61
C LYS A 27 13.92 -0.12 6.58
N ILE A 28 14.07 -0.72 5.41
CA ILE A 28 14.86 -0.16 4.33
C ILE A 28 14.26 1.16 3.84
N ALA A 29 12.94 1.18 3.66
CA ALA A 29 12.23 2.39 3.25
C ALA A 29 12.43 3.53 4.24
N LYS A 30 12.32 3.22 5.53
CA LYS A 30 12.55 4.21 6.60
C LYS A 30 13.96 4.76 6.56
N LYS A 31 14.95 3.90 6.34
CA LYS A 31 16.35 4.29 6.23
C LYS A 31 16.59 5.22 5.04
N ASN A 32 15.88 5.02 3.95
CA ASN A 32 16.01 5.81 2.73
C ASN A 32 15.15 7.08 2.72
N GLY A 33 14.46 7.39 3.81
CA GLY A 33 13.59 8.56 3.88
C GLY A 33 12.29 8.43 3.12
N VAL A 34 11.91 7.22 2.75
CA VAL A 34 10.65 6.92 2.05
C VAL A 34 9.52 6.84 3.07
N LYS A 35 8.42 7.53 2.80
CA LYS A 35 7.24 7.45 3.66
C LYS A 35 6.47 6.17 3.36
N THR A 36 5.98 5.54 4.41
CA THR A 36 5.27 4.28 4.30
C THR A 36 3.85 4.39 4.81
N ILE A 37 2.94 3.77 4.07
CA ILE A 37 1.55 3.57 4.46
C ILE A 37 1.36 2.07 4.60
N ALA A 38 0.96 1.64 5.78
CA ALA A 38 0.72 0.22 6.04
C ALA A 38 -0.76 -0.08 6.19
N LEU A 39 -1.21 -1.12 5.50
CA LEU A 39 -2.52 -1.72 5.71
C LEU A 39 -2.29 -3.01 6.50
N THR A 40 -2.50 -2.96 7.80
CA THR A 40 -2.11 -4.06 8.68
C THR A 40 -2.90 -4.06 9.98
N SER A 41 -2.63 -5.07 10.80
CA SER A 41 -3.20 -5.16 12.14
C SER A 41 -2.62 -4.09 13.05
N GLU A 42 -3.44 -3.69 13.99
CA GLU A 42 -3.04 -2.84 15.08
C GLU A 42 -1.92 -3.48 15.89
N ASP A 43 -0.99 -2.68 16.39
CA ASP A 43 0.10 -3.12 17.27
C ASP A 43 0.97 -4.24 16.68
N SER A 44 1.38 -4.08 15.45
CA SER A 44 2.30 -4.99 14.78
C SER A 44 3.65 -4.33 14.52
N PRO A 45 4.71 -5.10 14.26
CA PRO A 45 6.00 -4.53 13.89
C PRO A 45 5.92 -3.60 12.68
N LEU A 46 5.14 -3.97 11.67
CA LEU A 46 4.93 -3.13 10.49
C LEU A 46 4.24 -1.81 10.85
N ALA A 47 3.23 -1.88 11.72
CA ALA A 47 2.52 -0.68 12.16
C ALA A 47 3.47 0.31 12.84
N ARG A 48 4.36 -0.19 13.67
CA ARG A 48 5.32 0.66 14.40
C ARG A 48 6.35 1.31 13.48
N LEU A 49 6.66 0.69 12.36
CA LEU A 49 7.66 1.18 11.40
C LEU A 49 7.07 2.14 10.37
N SER A 50 5.75 2.20 10.25
CA SER A 50 5.09 2.95 9.18
C SER A 50 4.66 4.34 9.63
N ASN A 51 4.67 5.29 8.70
CA ASN A 51 4.26 6.66 8.96
C ASN A 51 2.75 6.79 9.13
N VAL A 52 2.01 6.05 8.30
CA VAL A 52 0.55 6.02 8.34
C VAL A 52 0.12 4.56 8.40
N VAL A 53 -0.81 4.26 9.28
CA VAL A 53 -1.34 2.90 9.43
C VAL A 53 -2.85 2.93 9.26
N LEU A 54 -3.34 2.09 8.38
CA LEU A 54 -4.76 1.90 8.16
C LEU A 54 -5.14 0.52 8.69
N HIS A 55 -5.96 0.51 9.71
CA HIS A 55 -6.40 -0.71 10.38
C HIS A 55 -7.72 -1.20 9.82
N ILE A 56 -7.84 -2.51 9.76
CA ILE A 56 -9.10 -3.15 9.40
C ILE A 56 -9.51 -4.06 10.55
N HIS A 57 -10.63 -3.71 11.15
CA HIS A 57 -11.25 -4.55 12.17
C HIS A 57 -12.42 -5.29 11.55
N THR A 58 -12.28 -6.60 11.41
CA THR A 58 -13.40 -7.45 11.06
C THR A 58 -13.81 -8.21 12.31
N HIS A 59 -15.10 -8.22 12.62
CA HIS A 59 -15.62 -8.93 13.79
C HIS A 59 -15.37 -10.44 13.76
N LEU A 60 -14.94 -10.96 12.65
CA LEU A 60 -14.66 -12.38 12.44
C LEU A 60 -13.23 -12.77 12.80
N GLU A 61 -12.37 -11.82 13.10
CA GLU A 61 -10.94 -12.08 13.37
C GLU A 61 -10.69 -12.91 14.62
N ASN A 62 -11.63 -12.90 15.59
CA ASN A 62 -11.43 -13.56 16.86
C ASN A 62 -11.63 -15.08 16.81
N ASN A 63 -12.37 -15.62 15.84
CA ASN A 63 -12.74 -17.02 15.82
C ASN A 63 -12.44 -17.77 14.54
N LEU A 64 -12.32 -17.08 13.43
CA LEU A 64 -12.07 -17.69 12.13
C LEU A 64 -11.22 -16.73 11.32
N HIS A 65 -10.00 -17.13 11.12
CA HIS A 65 -9.14 -16.45 10.17
C HIS A 65 -9.72 -16.66 8.78
N ILE A 66 -10.52 -15.70 8.31
CA ILE A 66 -10.98 -15.72 6.94
C ILE A 66 -10.11 -14.74 6.16
N PRO A 67 -9.02 -15.22 5.53
CA PRO A 67 -8.10 -14.34 4.81
C PRO A 67 -8.79 -13.55 3.69
N MET A 68 -9.86 -14.11 3.14
CA MET A 68 -10.62 -13.48 2.08
C MET A 68 -11.30 -12.19 2.52
N THR A 69 -11.87 -12.16 3.73
CA THR A 69 -12.53 -10.96 4.25
C THR A 69 -11.53 -9.83 4.45
N SER A 70 -10.36 -10.14 5.01
CA SER A 70 -9.29 -9.16 5.19
C SER A 70 -8.79 -8.63 3.86
N ARG A 71 -8.64 -9.50 2.87
CA ARG A 71 -8.21 -9.10 1.52
C ARG A 71 -9.20 -8.18 0.85
N LEU A 72 -10.51 -8.48 0.97
CA LEU A 72 -11.55 -7.63 0.42
C LEU A 72 -11.54 -6.25 1.07
N ALA A 73 -11.36 -6.20 2.39
CA ALA A 73 -11.27 -4.94 3.12
C ALA A 73 -10.03 -4.13 2.70
N HIS A 74 -8.88 -4.77 2.52
CA HIS A 74 -7.67 -4.13 2.01
C HIS A 74 -7.87 -3.58 0.60
N LEU A 75 -8.51 -4.34 -0.28
CA LEU A 75 -8.81 -3.90 -1.63
C LEU A 75 -9.74 -2.69 -1.65
N ALA A 76 -10.74 -2.68 -0.76
CA ALA A 76 -11.64 -1.53 -0.63
C ALA A 76 -10.89 -0.28 -0.20
N ILE A 77 -9.97 -0.38 0.75
CA ILE A 77 -9.15 0.75 1.19
C ILE A 77 -8.24 1.24 0.07
N ILE A 78 -7.61 0.33 -0.66
CA ILE A 78 -6.77 0.69 -1.81
C ILE A 78 -7.59 1.44 -2.85
N ASP A 79 -8.80 0.99 -3.13
CA ASP A 79 -9.69 1.64 -4.08
C ASP A 79 -10.06 3.06 -3.62
N ILE A 80 -10.37 3.23 -2.35
CA ILE A 80 -10.66 4.54 -1.76
C ILE A 80 -9.44 5.46 -1.86
N LEU A 81 -8.27 4.97 -1.52
CA LEU A 81 -7.02 5.74 -1.62
C LEU A 81 -6.75 6.17 -3.07
N SER A 82 -6.92 5.24 -3.99
CA SER A 82 -6.74 5.49 -5.42
C SER A 82 -7.69 6.57 -5.92
N ALA A 83 -8.97 6.47 -5.58
CA ALA A 83 -9.98 7.45 -5.95
C ALA A 83 -9.70 8.83 -5.33
N THR A 84 -9.24 8.85 -4.09
CA THR A 84 -8.92 10.09 -3.39
C THR A 84 -7.72 10.80 -4.04
N VAL A 85 -6.68 10.05 -4.36
CA VAL A 85 -5.49 10.59 -5.04
C VAL A 85 -5.88 11.13 -6.42
N GLN A 86 -6.69 10.39 -7.17
CA GLN A 86 -7.16 10.79 -8.47
C GLN A 86 -8.00 12.08 -8.42
N ALA A 87 -8.85 12.20 -7.42
CA ALA A 87 -9.67 13.40 -7.23
C ALA A 87 -8.82 14.63 -6.89
N ARG A 88 -7.76 14.46 -6.10
CA ARG A 88 -6.89 15.55 -5.67
C ARG A 88 -5.86 15.96 -6.70
N PHE A 89 -5.34 15.03 -7.45
CA PHE A 89 -4.23 15.24 -8.38
C PHE A 89 -4.61 14.82 -9.80
N GLY A 90 -5.88 14.97 -10.16
CA GLY A 90 -6.46 14.43 -11.39
C GLY A 90 -5.69 14.75 -12.66
N LYS A 91 -5.25 16.00 -12.83
CA LYS A 91 -4.51 16.40 -14.04
C LYS A 91 -3.17 15.68 -14.19
N VAL A 92 -2.42 15.57 -13.11
CA VAL A 92 -1.12 14.88 -13.11
C VAL A 92 -1.33 13.39 -13.29
N PHE A 93 -2.33 12.84 -12.64
CA PHE A 93 -2.66 11.42 -12.72
C PHE A 93 -3.12 11.03 -14.13
N ASP A 94 -3.97 11.82 -14.74
CA ASP A 94 -4.46 11.59 -16.10
C ASP A 94 -3.33 11.64 -17.11
N SER A 95 -2.42 12.58 -16.97
CA SER A 95 -1.24 12.70 -17.83
C SER A 95 -0.36 11.44 -17.76
N ARG A 96 -0.10 10.93 -16.56
CA ARG A 96 0.68 9.70 -16.36
C ARG A 96 -0.05 8.46 -16.87
N LYS A 97 -1.36 8.42 -16.71
CA LYS A 97 -2.20 7.33 -17.21
C LYS A 97 -2.13 7.24 -18.71
N ASP A 98 -2.21 8.36 -19.41
CA ASP A 98 -2.09 8.43 -20.86
C ASP A 98 -0.71 7.95 -21.32
N GLU A 99 0.33 8.32 -20.61
CA GLU A 99 1.70 7.88 -20.87
C GLU A 99 1.85 6.37 -20.73
N VAL A 100 1.29 5.80 -19.69
CA VAL A 100 1.29 4.35 -19.46
C VAL A 100 0.52 3.63 -20.57
N ILE A 101 -0.63 4.13 -20.95
CA ILE A 101 -1.44 3.56 -22.03
C ILE A 101 -0.67 3.59 -23.35
N LYS A 102 -0.01 4.70 -23.67
CA LYS A 102 0.83 4.80 -24.89
C LYS A 102 1.95 3.78 -24.87
N ASN A 103 2.60 3.58 -23.74
CA ASN A 103 3.68 2.59 -23.60
C ASN A 103 3.16 1.16 -23.78
N ILE A 104 1.98 0.86 -23.26
CA ILE A 104 1.34 -0.44 -23.45
C ILE A 104 1.00 -0.67 -24.93
N GLU A 105 0.46 0.33 -25.62
CA GLU A 105 0.14 0.24 -27.05
C GLU A 105 1.38 0.00 -27.90
N LYS A 106 2.51 0.63 -27.56
CA LYS A 106 3.79 0.41 -28.26
C LYS A 106 4.33 -1.01 -28.12
N THR A 107 3.97 -1.71 -27.04
CA THR A 107 4.41 -3.09 -26.81
C THR A 107 3.46 -4.13 -27.37
N ARG A 108 2.29 -3.73 -27.81
CA ARG A 108 1.34 -4.63 -28.48
C ARG A 108 1.74 -4.84 -29.93
N VAL A 109 1.91 -6.08 -30.24
CA VAL A 109 2.17 -6.52 -31.63
C VAL A 109 0.87 -6.94 -32.28
#